data_ee5179f1aba20d7d5d8b7bc1c72d64bf
#
_entry.id   ee5179f1aba20d7d5d8b7bc1c72d64bf
#
_cell.length_a   1.000
_cell.length_b   1.000
_cell.length_c   1.000
_cell.angle_alpha   90.00
_cell.angle_beta   90.00
_cell.angle_gamma   90.00
#
_symmetry.space_group_name_H-M   'P 1'
#
loop_
_entity.id
_entity.type
_entity.pdbx_description
1 polymer ?
#
loop_
_entity_poly.entity_id
_entity_poly.type
_entity_poly.pdbx_seq_one_letter_code
_entity_poly.pdbx_strand_id
1 'polypeptide(L)' 'AILAHNRDEEKEHAAMVLEWIRRRDPTFDKDLKDYLFTEGEIGHHHD' A
#
# COMPACT_ATOMS: atom_id res chain seq x y z
N ALA A 1 22.94 2.95 -9.58
CA ALA A 1 23.14 4.34 -9.20
C ALA A 1 22.56 4.61 -7.82
N ILE A 2 23.13 5.58 -7.14
CA ILE A 2 22.73 5.89 -5.77
C ILE A 2 21.25 6.31 -5.69
N LEU A 3 20.79 7.09 -6.67
CA LEU A 3 19.40 7.54 -6.66
C LEU A 3 18.43 6.40 -6.82
N ALA A 4 18.75 5.44 -7.67
CA ALA A 4 17.87 4.28 -7.85
C ALA A 4 17.82 3.45 -6.56
N HIS A 5 18.94 3.28 -5.90
CA HIS A 5 18.99 2.55 -4.64
C HIS A 5 18.14 3.24 -3.57
N ASN A 6 18.26 4.57 -3.48
CA ASN A 6 17.47 5.32 -2.49
C ASN A 6 15.98 5.21 -2.76
N ARG A 7 15.58 5.26 -4.02
CA ARG A 7 14.17 5.11 -4.37
C ARG A 7 13.65 3.73 -4.01
N ASP A 8 14.46 2.71 -4.19
CA ASP A 8 14.05 1.36 -3.83
C ASP A 8 13.90 1.21 -2.33
N GLU A 9 14.79 1.83 -1.57
CA GLU A 9 14.67 1.83 -0.11
C GLU A 9 13.40 2.55 0.35
N GLU A 10 13.05 3.66 -0.30
CA GLU A 10 11.84 4.38 0.05
C GLU A 10 10.60 3.53 -0.22
N LYS A 11 10.61 2.76 -1.31
CA LYS A 11 9.50 1.87 -1.60
C LYS A 11 9.36 0.79 -0.54
N GLU A 12 10.47 0.26 -0.10
CA GLU A 12 10.45 -0.75 0.97
C GLU A 12 9.93 -0.14 2.26
N HIS A 13 10.36 1.07 2.60
CA HIS A 13 9.87 1.76 3.78
C HIS A 13 8.36 1.98 3.69
N ALA A 14 7.88 2.39 2.54
CA ALA A 14 6.45 2.61 2.35
C ALA A 14 5.68 1.32 2.57
N ALA A 15 6.19 0.21 2.06
CA ALA A 15 5.53 -1.08 2.24
C ALA A 15 5.51 -1.47 3.72
N MET A 16 6.59 -1.22 4.43
CA MET A 16 6.66 -1.53 5.85
C MET A 16 5.68 -0.68 6.66
N VAL A 17 5.60 0.61 6.34
CA VAL A 17 4.67 1.51 7.03
C VAL A 17 3.23 1.10 6.74
N LEU A 18 2.95 0.74 5.50
CA LEU A 18 1.62 0.29 5.11
C LEU A 18 1.20 -0.92 5.93
N GLU A 19 2.07 -1.89 6.05
CA GLU A 19 1.77 -3.09 6.82
C GLU A 19 1.63 -2.78 8.31
N TRP A 20 2.45 -1.85 8.80
CA TRP A 20 2.37 -1.43 10.20
C TRP A 20 0.99 -0.83 10.50
N ILE A 21 0.50 0.04 9.61
CA ILE A 21 -0.81 0.64 9.78
C ILE A 21 -1.90 -0.41 9.67
N ARG A 22 -1.77 -1.29 8.67
CA ARG A 22 -2.77 -2.32 8.43
C ARG A 22 -3.02 -3.16 9.69
N ARG A 23 -1.95 -3.49 10.41
CA ARG A 23 -2.08 -4.34 11.58
C ARG A 23 -2.77 -3.65 12.75
N ARG A 24 -2.83 -2.31 12.72
CA ARG A 24 -3.38 -1.52 13.83
C ARG A 24 -4.71 -0.86 13.51
N ASP A 25 -5.13 -0.91 12.27
CA ASP A 25 -6.32 -0.20 11.82
C ASP A 25 -7.20 -1.15 11.01
N PRO A 26 -8.23 -1.71 11.65
CA PRO A 26 -9.11 -2.67 10.94
C PRO A 26 -9.81 -2.07 9.72
N THR A 27 -10.15 -0.79 9.76
CA THR A 27 -10.78 -0.15 8.61
C THR A 27 -9.81 -0.06 7.45
N PHE A 28 -8.58 0.32 7.73
CA PHE A 28 -7.55 0.41 6.70
C PHE A 28 -7.24 -0.97 6.13
N ASP A 29 -7.19 -1.98 7.00
CA ASP A 29 -6.96 -3.35 6.57
C ASP A 29 -8.05 -3.79 5.60
N LYS A 30 -9.29 -3.48 5.91
CA LYS A 30 -10.41 -3.82 5.02
C LYS A 30 -10.27 -3.11 3.68
N ASP A 31 -9.95 -1.83 3.72
CA ASP A 31 -9.80 -1.05 2.49
C ASP A 31 -8.66 -1.59 1.63
N LEU A 32 -7.55 -1.96 2.26
CA LEU A 32 -6.43 -2.54 1.52
C LEU A 32 -6.82 -3.85 0.85
N LYS A 33 -7.59 -4.68 1.54
CA LYS A 33 -8.05 -5.94 0.95
C LYS A 33 -8.97 -5.71 -0.21
N ASP A 34 -9.70 -4.59 -0.21
CA ASP A 34 -10.60 -4.27 -1.31
C ASP A 34 -9.84 -3.79 -2.54
N TYR A 35 -8.71 -3.12 -2.35
CA TYR A 35 -8.03 -2.45 -3.46
C TYR A 35 -6.72 -3.10 -3.89
N LEU A 36 -5.98 -3.70 -2.97
CA LEU A 36 -4.67 -4.23 -3.31
C LEU A 36 -4.78 -5.43 -4.23
N PHE A 37 -3.87 -5.47 -5.18
CA PHE A 37 -3.74 -6.58 -6.13
C PHE A 37 -4.97 -6.75 -7.00
N THR A 38 -5.74 -5.71 -7.16
CA THR A 38 -6.89 -5.72 -8.04
C THR A 38 -6.53 -5.04 -9.35
N GLU A 39 -7.36 -5.26 -10.37
CA GLU A 39 -7.19 -4.63 -11.67
C GLU A 39 -8.36 -3.71 -11.93
N GLY A 40 -8.22 -2.86 -12.93
CA GLY A 40 -9.23 -1.91 -13.27
C GLY A 40 -8.98 -0.57 -12.62
N GLU A 41 -10.03 0.22 -12.50
CA GLU A 41 -9.89 1.56 -11.96
C GLU A 41 -9.68 1.52 -10.45
N ILE A 42 -8.79 2.37 -9.96
CA ILE A 42 -8.49 2.41 -8.55
C ILE A 42 -9.57 3.14 -7.76
N GLY A 43 -10.10 4.20 -8.32
CA GLY A 43 -11.10 4.98 -7.61
C GLY A 43 -12.46 4.30 -7.61
N HIS A 44 -13.39 4.84 -6.90
CA HIS A 44 -14.79 4.44 -6.97
C HIS A 44 -15.04 2.96 -6.80
N HIS A 45 -14.38 2.37 -5.87
CA HIS A 45 -14.75 1.03 -5.49
C HIS A 45 -15.92 1.14 -4.53
N HIS A 46 -17.10 0.89 -5.05
CA HIS A 46 -18.26 0.91 -4.18
C HIS A 46 -19.27 -0.08 -4.72
N ASP A 47 -20.08 -0.49 -3.88
CA ASP A 47 -21.13 -1.46 -4.18
C ASP A 47 -22.32 -0.85 -4.83
#